data_0c7d12a35f45d265c68e2a33aff49e43
#
_entry.id   0c7d12a35f45d265c68e2a33aff49e43
#
_cell.length_a   1.000
_cell.length_b   1.000
_cell.length_c   1.000
_cell.angle_alpha   90.00
_cell.angle_beta   90.00
_cell.angle_gamma   90.00
#
_symmetry.space_group_name_H-M   'P 1'
#
loop_
_entity.id
_entity.type
_entity.pdbx_description
1 polymer ?
#
loop_
_entity_poly.entity_id
_entity_poly.type
_entity_poly.pdbx_seq_one_letter_code
_entity_poly.pdbx_strand_id
1 'polypeptide(L)'
;LTAVGWVGGTLPEMYEEEGMVEFSMAAVAGGAIATGIALAGGRPIYVVRYQGFQWYNLVSIVNYAAKSKELWNRSCPVFGRSIAMEGGIGPVAGSSHHSLVYRMPGIKIASPMTSSEYKDCYVKFMLDDEPYYISEHRKSYENTLDLEDVYENDHPDFTIFAISVTRFEMKNLL
;
A
#
# COMPACT_ATOMS: atom_id res chain seq x y z
N LEU A 1 -4.09 -20.77 3.96
CA LEU A 1 -5.03 -19.85 3.32
C LEU A 1 -4.56 -19.48 1.93
N THR A 2 -5.21 -20.03 0.94
CA THR A 2 -4.99 -19.57 -0.44
C THR A 2 -5.69 -18.24 -0.64
N ALA A 3 -4.95 -17.23 -1.00
CA ALA A 3 -5.54 -15.97 -1.44
C ALA A 3 -6.49 -16.23 -2.62
N VAL A 4 -7.78 -16.15 -2.38
CA VAL A 4 -8.82 -16.47 -3.36
C VAL A 4 -9.02 -15.30 -4.33
N GLY A 5 -9.13 -15.62 -5.61
CA GLY A 5 -9.44 -14.67 -6.67
C GLY A 5 -8.27 -13.77 -7.06
N TRP A 6 -8.51 -12.48 -7.21
CA TRP A 6 -7.57 -11.51 -7.81
C TRP A 6 -6.27 -11.26 -7.03
N VAL A 7 -6.20 -11.71 -5.77
CA VAL A 7 -4.98 -11.65 -4.95
C VAL A 7 -4.17 -12.95 -5.09
N GLY A 8 -4.74 -13.98 -5.73
CA GLY A 8 -4.04 -15.22 -6.00
C GLY A 8 -2.73 -14.98 -6.74
N GLY A 9 -1.66 -15.59 -6.23
CA GLY A 9 -0.32 -15.41 -6.76
C GLY A 9 0.43 -14.16 -6.31
N THR A 10 -0.20 -13.28 -5.53
CA THR A 10 0.43 -12.04 -5.04
C THR A 10 0.94 -12.15 -3.60
N LEU A 11 0.49 -13.16 -2.89
CA LEU A 11 0.97 -13.52 -1.57
C LEU A 11 1.48 -14.97 -1.63
N PRO A 12 2.56 -15.28 -0.92
CA PRO A 12 2.96 -16.66 -0.72
C PRO A 12 1.85 -17.41 0.02
N GLU A 13 1.81 -18.70 -0.17
CA GLU A 13 0.95 -19.55 0.65
C GLU A 13 1.45 -19.50 2.09
N MET A 14 0.63 -19.00 2.98
CA MET A 14 0.94 -18.83 4.40
C MET A 14 -0.17 -19.46 5.25
N TYR A 15 0.21 -19.98 6.40
CA TYR A 15 -0.69 -20.62 7.36
C TYR A 15 -0.89 -19.75 8.60
N GLU A 16 -1.93 -20.03 9.38
CA GLU A 16 -2.23 -19.29 10.61
C GLU A 16 -1.08 -19.36 11.62
N GLU A 17 -0.42 -20.50 11.73
CA GLU A 17 0.78 -20.70 12.58
C GLU A 17 1.97 -19.84 12.16
N GLU A 18 1.99 -19.35 10.93
CA GLU A 18 3.00 -18.42 10.41
C GLU A 18 2.60 -16.95 10.60
N GLY A 19 1.49 -16.69 11.32
CA GLY A 19 0.98 -15.36 11.61
C GLY A 19 0.00 -14.79 10.58
N MET A 20 -0.50 -15.63 9.64
CA MET A 20 -1.58 -15.23 8.75
C MET A 20 -2.91 -15.31 9.48
N VAL A 21 -3.65 -14.20 9.47
CA VAL A 21 -5.01 -14.15 10.03
C VAL A 21 -5.99 -13.75 8.94
N GLU A 22 -6.96 -14.59 8.65
CA GLU A 22 -8.04 -14.27 7.73
C GLU A 22 -9.22 -13.68 8.47
N PHE A 23 -9.70 -12.53 8.01
CA PHE A 23 -10.90 -11.91 8.55
C PHE A 23 -12.07 -12.07 7.60
N SER A 24 -13.28 -12.15 8.18
CA SER A 24 -14.50 -11.90 7.44
C SER A 24 -14.50 -10.48 6.87
N MET A 25 -15.32 -10.21 5.86
CA MET A 25 -15.45 -8.88 5.25
C MET A 25 -16.08 -7.87 6.22
N ALA A 26 -15.36 -7.53 7.26
CA ALA A 26 -15.72 -6.52 8.26
C ALA A 26 -14.70 -5.37 8.19
N ALA A 27 -14.79 -4.58 7.13
CA ALA A 27 -13.77 -3.60 6.75
C ALA A 27 -13.38 -2.63 7.89
N VAL A 28 -14.35 -2.05 8.59
CA VAL A 28 -14.08 -1.13 9.71
C VAL A 28 -13.37 -1.87 10.85
N ALA A 29 -13.83 -3.07 11.17
CA ALA A 29 -13.23 -3.89 12.23
C ALA A 29 -11.79 -4.31 11.87
N GLY A 30 -11.54 -4.69 10.62
CA GLY A 30 -10.19 -5.08 10.14
C GLY A 30 -9.16 -3.98 10.34
N GLY A 31 -9.47 -2.75 9.92
CA GLY A 31 -8.60 -1.60 10.13
C GLY A 31 -8.38 -1.27 11.62
N ALA A 32 -9.44 -1.41 12.44
CA ALA A 32 -9.35 -1.20 13.88
C ALA A 32 -8.48 -2.27 14.58
N ILE A 33 -8.62 -3.53 14.19
CA ILE A 33 -7.82 -4.64 14.72
C ILE A 33 -6.34 -4.44 14.35
N ALA A 34 -6.04 -4.13 13.09
CA ALA A 34 -4.67 -3.84 12.67
C ALA A 34 -4.06 -2.69 13.47
N THR A 35 -4.82 -1.59 13.68
CA THR A 35 -4.39 -0.47 14.53
C THR A 35 -4.16 -0.91 15.98
N GLY A 36 -5.05 -1.73 16.54
CA GLY A 36 -4.91 -2.27 17.90
C GLY A 36 -3.69 -3.17 18.07
N ILE A 37 -3.40 -4.05 17.10
CA ILE A 37 -2.20 -4.89 17.08
C ILE A 37 -0.93 -4.01 17.07
N ALA A 38 -0.93 -2.95 16.24
CA ALA A 38 0.21 -2.03 16.17
C ALA A 38 0.41 -1.27 17.48
N LEU A 39 -0.64 -0.79 18.12
CA LEU A 39 -0.58 -0.13 19.43
C LEU A 39 -0.11 -1.07 20.55
N ALA A 40 -0.37 -2.37 20.41
CA ALA A 40 0.14 -3.41 21.32
C ALA A 40 1.60 -3.82 21.04
N GLY A 41 2.27 -3.17 20.09
CA GLY A 41 3.67 -3.42 19.76
C GLY A 41 3.90 -4.38 18.60
N GLY A 42 2.85 -4.85 17.93
CA GLY A 42 2.95 -5.64 16.71
C GLY A 42 3.24 -4.78 15.48
N ARG A 43 3.56 -5.46 14.37
CA ARG A 43 3.75 -4.81 13.04
C ARG A 43 2.85 -5.50 12.00
N PRO A 44 1.54 -5.24 12.02
CA PRO A 44 0.61 -5.89 11.13
C PRO A 44 0.78 -5.43 9.68
N ILE A 45 0.74 -6.38 8.76
CA ILE A 45 0.58 -6.15 7.33
C ILE A 45 -0.89 -6.41 7.00
N TYR A 46 -1.64 -5.35 6.76
CA TYR A 46 -3.07 -5.42 6.52
C TYR A 46 -3.36 -5.33 5.02
N VAL A 47 -3.84 -6.42 4.45
CA VAL A 47 -4.13 -6.51 3.00
C VAL A 47 -5.59 -6.24 2.74
N VAL A 48 -5.87 -5.20 1.95
CA VAL A 48 -7.20 -4.90 1.43
C VAL A 48 -7.21 -5.15 -0.07
N ARG A 49 -8.04 -6.08 -0.50
CA ARG A 49 -8.04 -6.62 -1.85
C ARG A 49 -8.15 -5.58 -2.96
N TYR A 50 -9.03 -4.58 -2.77
CA TYR A 50 -9.23 -3.49 -3.72
C TYR A 50 -9.24 -2.14 -3.03
N GLN A 51 -8.66 -1.13 -3.66
CA GLN A 51 -8.56 0.20 -3.08
C GLN A 51 -9.92 0.85 -2.79
N GLY A 52 -10.95 0.50 -3.54
CA GLY A 52 -12.31 0.98 -3.27
C GLY A 52 -12.85 0.58 -1.90
N PHE A 53 -12.38 -0.51 -1.29
CA PHE A 53 -12.74 -0.89 0.08
C PHE A 53 -11.94 -0.15 1.16
N GLN A 54 -10.90 0.57 0.79
CA GLN A 54 -10.06 1.32 1.75
C GLN A 54 -10.83 2.40 2.50
N TRP A 55 -11.85 2.96 1.93
CA TRP A 55 -12.66 3.98 2.57
C TRP A 55 -13.10 3.60 3.98
N TYR A 56 -13.55 2.38 4.16
CA TYR A 56 -13.98 1.87 5.47
C TYR A 56 -12.81 1.38 6.33
N ASN A 57 -11.79 0.81 5.70
CA ASN A 57 -10.65 0.25 6.42
C ASN A 57 -9.72 1.32 6.98
N LEU A 58 -9.63 2.48 6.33
CA LEU A 58 -8.72 3.57 6.71
C LEU A 58 -9.17 4.36 7.94
N VAL A 59 -10.42 4.26 8.38
CA VAL A 59 -10.95 5.09 9.48
C VAL A 59 -10.05 5.05 10.71
N SER A 60 -9.67 3.88 11.19
CA SER A 60 -8.82 3.73 12.36
C SER A 60 -7.36 4.08 12.08
N ILE A 61 -6.86 3.74 10.89
CA ILE A 61 -5.49 4.04 10.50
C ILE A 61 -5.28 5.56 10.41
N VAL A 62 -6.21 6.29 9.79
CA VAL A 62 -6.14 7.75 9.64
C VAL A 62 -6.35 8.49 10.95
N ASN A 63 -7.33 8.05 11.75
CA ASN A 63 -7.72 8.80 12.96
C ASN A 63 -6.86 8.45 14.17
N TYR A 64 -6.28 7.26 14.23
CA TYR A 64 -5.50 6.80 15.37
C TYR A 64 -4.05 6.50 15.01
N ALA A 65 -3.77 5.56 14.11
CA ALA A 65 -2.41 5.16 13.80
C ALA A 65 -1.55 6.34 13.29
N ALA A 66 -2.07 7.11 12.35
CA ALA A 66 -1.38 8.26 11.77
C ALA A 66 -1.05 9.38 12.76
N LYS A 67 -1.81 9.48 13.84
CA LYS A 67 -1.68 10.54 14.84
C LYS A 67 -1.08 10.07 16.16
N SER A 68 -0.87 8.78 16.29
CA SER A 68 -0.47 8.15 17.54
C SER A 68 0.86 8.69 18.07
N LYS A 69 1.83 8.86 17.18
CA LYS A 69 3.15 9.37 17.53
C LYS A 69 3.10 10.85 17.98
N GLU A 70 2.37 11.68 17.26
CA GLU A 70 2.24 13.10 17.53
C GLU A 70 1.44 13.38 18.83
N LEU A 71 0.27 12.73 18.97
CA LEU A 71 -0.64 13.02 20.08
C LEU A 71 -0.29 12.30 21.38
N TRP A 72 0.26 11.09 21.28
CA TRP A 72 0.46 10.22 22.45
C TRP A 72 1.87 9.68 22.61
N ASN A 73 2.80 10.10 21.73
CA ASN A 73 4.16 9.57 21.68
C ASN A 73 4.20 8.03 21.64
N ARG A 74 3.30 7.44 20.87
CA ARG A 74 3.15 6.01 20.70
C ARG A 74 3.42 5.59 19.27
N SER A 75 4.29 4.59 19.09
CA SER A 75 4.47 3.90 17.81
C SER A 75 3.19 3.15 17.42
N CYS A 76 2.79 3.25 16.16
CA CYS A 76 1.62 2.54 15.63
C CYS A 76 1.83 2.17 14.15
N PRO A 77 2.82 1.32 13.85
CA PRO A 77 3.14 0.95 12.48
C PRO A 77 2.12 -0.05 11.93
N VAL A 78 1.31 0.39 10.98
CA VAL A 78 0.39 -0.45 10.20
C VAL A 78 0.81 -0.38 8.73
N PHE A 79 1.08 -1.53 8.11
CA PHE A 79 1.37 -1.61 6.68
C PHE A 79 0.09 -1.95 5.92
N GLY A 80 -0.60 -0.94 5.42
CA GLY A 80 -1.81 -1.10 4.61
C GLY A 80 -1.47 -1.34 3.15
N ARG A 81 -1.69 -2.57 2.66
CA ARG A 81 -1.56 -2.93 1.24
C ARG A 81 -2.92 -2.89 0.56
N SER A 82 -3.00 -2.24 -0.59
CA SER A 82 -4.24 -2.18 -1.34
C SER A 82 -4.02 -2.15 -2.83
N ILE A 83 -4.82 -2.94 -3.56
CA ILE A 83 -4.62 -3.23 -4.97
C ILE A 83 -5.58 -2.39 -5.82
N ALA A 84 -5.05 -1.76 -6.86
CA ALA A 84 -5.80 -1.15 -7.95
C ALA A 84 -5.60 -1.94 -9.24
N MET A 85 -6.61 -1.87 -10.11
CA MET A 85 -6.55 -2.43 -11.46
C MET A 85 -6.92 -1.36 -12.49
N GLU A 86 -6.31 -0.22 -12.39
CA GLU A 86 -6.62 0.98 -13.18
C GLU A 86 -7.03 0.63 -14.62
N GLY A 87 -8.26 1.03 -14.99
CA GLY A 87 -8.84 0.75 -16.29
C GLY A 87 -9.50 -0.63 -16.46
N GLY A 88 -9.57 -1.47 -15.40
CA GLY A 88 -10.19 -2.81 -15.46
C GLY A 88 -11.30 -3.02 -14.45
N ILE A 89 -12.14 -4.02 -14.66
CA ILE A 89 -13.08 -4.69 -13.72
C ILE A 89 -14.12 -3.80 -13.00
N GLY A 90 -14.34 -2.57 -13.39
CA GLY A 90 -15.33 -1.70 -12.79
C GLY A 90 -14.81 -0.85 -11.61
N PRO A 91 -15.68 -0.01 -11.01
CA PRO A 91 -15.23 1.11 -10.20
C PRO A 91 -14.53 0.73 -8.89
N VAL A 92 -14.93 -0.34 -8.24
CA VAL A 92 -14.34 -0.73 -6.95
C VAL A 92 -12.93 -1.30 -7.10
N ALA A 93 -12.72 -2.13 -8.11
CA ALA A 93 -11.42 -2.76 -8.37
C ALA A 93 -10.52 -1.92 -9.28
N GLY A 94 -11.12 -1.14 -10.17
CA GLY A 94 -10.41 -0.36 -11.17
C GLY A 94 -9.94 1.01 -10.71
N SER A 95 -10.41 1.50 -9.57
CA SER A 95 -10.05 2.83 -9.09
C SER A 95 -8.82 2.82 -8.21
N SER A 96 -7.95 3.82 -8.42
CA SER A 96 -6.82 4.11 -7.53
C SER A 96 -7.21 5.21 -6.54
N HIS A 97 -6.99 4.97 -5.25
CA HIS A 97 -7.42 5.85 -4.17
C HIS A 97 -6.27 6.34 -3.28
N HIS A 98 -5.02 6.28 -3.74
CA HIS A 98 -3.88 6.78 -2.97
C HIS A 98 -4.00 8.28 -2.62
N SER A 99 -4.71 9.05 -3.44
CA SER A 99 -5.01 10.47 -3.19
C SER A 99 -5.82 10.72 -1.93
N LEU A 100 -6.58 9.74 -1.44
CA LEU A 100 -7.31 9.85 -0.18
C LEU A 100 -6.39 10.06 1.01
N VAL A 101 -5.31 9.30 1.07
CA VAL A 101 -4.34 9.36 2.17
C VAL A 101 -3.31 10.46 2.01
N TYR A 102 -3.15 11.00 0.80
CA TYR A 102 -2.20 12.08 0.53
C TYR A 102 -2.41 13.33 1.41
N ARG A 103 -3.65 13.62 1.78
CA ARG A 103 -4.01 14.76 2.65
C ARG A 103 -3.96 14.44 4.15
N MET A 104 -3.65 13.21 4.51
CA MET A 104 -3.65 12.76 5.90
C MET A 104 -2.22 12.76 6.43
N PRO A 105 -1.84 13.69 7.32
CA PRO A 105 -0.50 13.70 7.91
C PRO A 105 -0.26 12.45 8.75
N GLY A 106 0.97 11.99 8.80
CA GLY A 106 1.39 10.85 9.60
C GLY A 106 1.21 9.49 8.92
N ILE A 107 0.92 9.43 7.61
CA ILE A 107 0.91 8.21 6.80
C ILE A 107 1.93 8.34 5.68
N LYS A 108 2.82 7.38 5.55
CA LYS A 108 3.73 7.28 4.42
C LYS A 108 3.07 6.55 3.27
N ILE A 109 3.15 7.12 2.07
CA ILE A 109 2.49 6.58 0.88
C ILE A 109 3.55 6.14 -0.11
N ALA A 110 3.39 4.93 -0.65
CA ALA A 110 4.21 4.44 -1.74
C ALA A 110 3.35 3.76 -2.81
N SER A 111 3.80 3.85 -4.05
CA SER A 111 3.18 3.17 -5.20
C SER A 111 4.24 2.38 -5.97
N PRO A 112 4.71 1.26 -5.40
CA PRO A 112 5.78 0.46 -6.00
C PRO A 112 5.31 -0.22 -7.28
N MET A 113 6.20 -0.32 -8.25
CA MET A 113 5.96 -0.97 -9.54
C MET A 113 7.01 -2.03 -9.89
N THR A 114 8.10 -2.09 -9.13
CA THR A 114 9.19 -3.04 -9.33
C THR A 114 9.43 -3.90 -8.09
N SER A 115 10.05 -5.06 -8.25
CA SER A 115 10.36 -5.96 -7.13
C SER A 115 11.29 -5.32 -6.10
N SER A 116 12.24 -4.51 -6.54
CA SER A 116 13.15 -3.76 -5.67
C SER A 116 12.40 -2.74 -4.81
N GLU A 117 11.49 -1.97 -5.43
CA GLU A 117 10.67 -0.98 -4.72
C GLU A 117 9.73 -1.63 -3.70
N TYR A 118 9.13 -2.78 -4.03
CA TYR A 118 8.34 -3.55 -3.05
C TYR A 118 9.18 -3.97 -1.85
N LYS A 119 10.35 -4.55 -2.10
CA LYS A 119 11.29 -4.95 -1.04
C LYS A 119 11.67 -3.77 -0.16
N ASP A 120 11.97 -2.63 -0.75
CA ASP A 120 12.32 -1.40 -0.03
C ASP A 120 11.18 -0.90 0.86
N CYS A 121 9.93 -0.97 0.38
CA CYS A 121 8.77 -0.61 1.20
C CYS A 121 8.68 -1.47 2.47
N TYR A 122 8.88 -2.78 2.36
CA TYR A 122 8.87 -3.68 3.52
C TYR A 122 10.03 -3.42 4.47
N VAL A 123 11.24 -3.27 3.94
CA VAL A 123 12.44 -3.00 4.77
C VAL A 123 12.28 -1.68 5.52
N LYS A 124 11.84 -0.62 4.85
CA LYS A 124 11.60 0.68 5.48
C LYS A 124 10.52 0.58 6.55
N PHE A 125 9.41 -0.09 6.28
CA PHE A 125 8.35 -0.29 7.26
C PHE A 125 8.81 -1.03 8.52
N MET A 126 9.63 -2.06 8.37
CA MET A 126 10.14 -2.83 9.52
C MET A 126 11.03 -2.00 10.44
N LEU A 127 11.63 -0.92 9.95
CA LEU A 127 12.50 -0.01 10.70
C LEU A 127 11.79 1.27 11.17
N ASP A 128 10.54 1.48 10.77
CA ASP A 128 9.78 2.71 11.03
C ASP A 128 8.67 2.49 12.05
N ASP A 129 8.29 3.56 12.71
CA ASP A 129 7.24 3.59 13.74
C ASP A 129 5.92 4.20 13.28
N GLU A 130 5.84 4.56 12.01
CA GLU A 130 4.67 5.22 11.41
C GLU A 130 3.92 4.29 10.45
N PRO A 131 2.62 4.53 10.23
CA PRO A 131 1.86 3.72 9.29
C PRO A 131 2.23 4.00 7.84
N TYR A 132 2.12 2.96 7.02
CA TYR A 132 2.34 2.98 5.57
C TYR A 132 1.05 2.65 4.82
N TYR A 133 0.81 3.34 3.73
CA TYR A 133 -0.19 3.00 2.73
C TYR A 133 0.51 2.66 1.41
N ILE A 134 0.36 1.42 0.98
CA ILE A 134 0.95 0.94 -0.26
C ILE A 134 -0.14 0.79 -1.31
N SER A 135 -0.09 1.67 -2.31
CA SER A 135 -0.96 1.63 -3.47
C SER A 135 -0.34 0.73 -4.53
N GLU A 136 -0.84 -0.49 -4.63
CA GLU A 136 -0.32 -1.49 -5.56
C GLU A 136 -1.11 -1.49 -6.86
N HIS A 137 -0.42 -1.62 -7.98
CA HIS A 137 -1.06 -1.88 -9.26
C HIS A 137 -0.87 -3.34 -9.65
N ARG A 138 -1.95 -4.02 -10.05
CA ARG A 138 -1.87 -5.46 -10.35
C ARG A 138 -0.85 -5.81 -11.44
N LYS A 139 -0.69 -4.96 -12.46
CA LYS A 139 0.32 -5.17 -13.50
C LYS A 139 1.75 -5.22 -12.97
N SER A 140 2.02 -4.63 -11.80
CA SER A 140 3.36 -4.66 -11.21
C SER A 140 3.81 -6.07 -10.80
N TYR A 141 2.89 -6.98 -10.56
CA TYR A 141 3.20 -8.34 -10.10
C TYR A 141 3.83 -9.21 -11.18
N GLU A 142 3.60 -8.88 -12.45
CA GLU A 142 4.20 -9.57 -13.59
C GLU A 142 5.45 -8.85 -14.09
N ASN A 143 5.80 -7.72 -13.49
CA ASN A 143 6.92 -6.92 -13.92
C ASN A 143 8.24 -7.49 -13.40
N THR A 144 9.10 -7.88 -14.31
CA THR A 144 10.45 -8.40 -14.04
C THR A 144 11.56 -7.37 -14.27
N LEU A 145 11.19 -6.17 -14.73
CA LEU A 145 12.14 -5.10 -15.05
C LEU A 145 12.18 -4.09 -13.92
N ASP A 146 13.36 -3.62 -13.57
CA ASP A 146 13.54 -2.43 -12.77
C ASP A 146 13.40 -1.18 -13.63
N LEU A 147 12.86 -0.12 -13.06
CA LEU A 147 12.90 1.20 -13.64
C LEU A 147 14.27 1.81 -13.33
N GLU A 148 14.95 2.25 -14.36
CA GLU A 148 16.15 3.07 -14.17
C GLU A 148 15.78 4.36 -13.45
N ASP A 149 16.72 4.86 -12.64
CA ASP A 149 16.54 6.13 -11.97
C ASP A 149 16.21 7.25 -12.96
N VAL A 150 15.38 8.16 -12.52
CA VAL A 150 14.95 9.30 -13.34
C VAL A 150 16.18 10.18 -13.60
N TYR A 151 16.50 10.43 -14.83
CA TYR A 151 17.49 11.44 -15.20
C TYR A 151 16.87 12.81 -14.93
N GLU A 152 17.39 13.52 -13.94
CA GLU A 152 17.14 14.95 -13.79
C GLU A 152 18.06 15.71 -14.75
N ASN A 153 17.47 16.44 -15.67
CA ASN A 153 18.19 17.40 -16.49
C ASN A 153 18.18 18.75 -15.75
N ASP A 154 19.33 19.37 -15.62
CA ASP A 154 19.46 20.68 -14.93
C ASP A 154 18.65 21.79 -15.59
N HIS A 155 18.32 21.65 -16.88
CA HIS A 155 17.57 22.64 -17.67
C HIS A 155 16.51 21.95 -18.54
N PRO A 156 15.47 21.32 -17.95
CA PRO A 156 14.43 20.65 -18.72
C PRO A 156 13.48 21.66 -19.36
N ASP A 157 13.06 21.39 -20.59
CA ASP A 157 11.99 22.17 -21.23
C ASP A 157 10.64 21.95 -20.51
N PHE A 158 10.44 20.76 -19.94
CA PHE A 158 9.31 20.42 -19.07
C PHE A 158 9.69 19.26 -18.15
N THR A 159 8.99 19.18 -17.01
CA THR A 159 9.15 18.10 -16.02
C THR A 159 7.86 17.32 -15.92
N ILE A 160 7.95 15.99 -15.98
CA ILE A 160 6.82 15.07 -15.88
C ILE A 160 6.89 14.32 -14.57
N PHE A 161 5.81 14.37 -13.78
CA PHE A 161 5.62 13.53 -12.60
C PHE A 161 4.67 12.39 -12.94
N ALA A 162 5.16 11.17 -12.91
CA ALA A 162 4.38 9.97 -13.18
C ALA A 162 4.35 9.05 -11.95
N ILE A 163 3.19 8.45 -11.67
CA ILE A 163 2.97 7.56 -10.52
C ILE A 163 2.33 6.26 -11.01
N SER A 164 2.67 5.13 -10.37
CA SER A 164 2.09 3.83 -10.68
C SER A 164 2.38 3.39 -12.13
N VAL A 165 1.42 2.78 -12.79
CA VAL A 165 1.55 2.25 -14.15
C VAL A 165 1.97 3.31 -15.19
N THR A 166 1.62 4.56 -14.99
CA THR A 166 1.97 5.66 -15.90
C THR A 166 3.49 5.87 -16.00
N ARG A 167 4.27 5.43 -15.01
CA ARG A 167 5.75 5.46 -15.06
C ARG A 167 6.29 4.61 -16.21
N PHE A 168 5.70 3.45 -16.47
CA PHE A 168 6.10 2.59 -17.59
C PHE A 168 5.59 3.11 -18.93
N GLU A 169 4.40 3.69 -18.95
CA GLU A 169 3.85 4.30 -20.15
C GLU A 169 4.69 5.47 -20.62
N MET A 170 5.11 6.33 -19.68
CA MET A 170 5.97 7.48 -19.98
C MET A 170 7.35 7.05 -20.50
N LYS A 171 7.96 6.00 -19.93
CA LYS A 171 9.24 5.46 -20.43
C LYS A 171 9.19 5.06 -21.90
N ASN A 172 8.03 4.65 -22.40
CA ASN A 172 7.85 4.28 -23.80
C ASN A 172 7.59 5.48 -24.73
N LEU A 173 7.35 6.67 -24.17
CA LEU A 173 7.08 7.90 -24.93
C LEU A 173 8.33 8.80 -25.06
N LEU A 174 9.33 8.59 -24.23
CA LEU A 174 10.61 9.28 -24.20
C LEU A 174 11.67 8.46 -24.92
#